data_dfef47016b51b29ffd5bfc24393b09ec
#
_entry.id   dfef47016b51b29ffd5bfc24393b09ec
#
_cell.length_a   1.000
_cell.length_b   1.000
_cell.length_c   1.000
_cell.angle_alpha   90.00
_cell.angle_beta   90.00
_cell.angle_gamma   90.00
#
_symmetry.space_group_name_H-M   'P 1'
#
loop_
_entity.id
_entity.type
_entity.pdbx_description
1 polymer ?
#
loop_
_entity_poly.entity_id
_entity_poly.type
_entity_poly.pdbx_seq_one_letter_code
_entity_poly.pdbx_strand_id
1 'polypeptide(L)'
;PDCVSSVMNDLRILSLEIQRMPKNPMHEFGYLNEYPYRSVCTISTHDMSTLRGWWEEDYQQTQRYYNTMLGHYGTAPTVATPELCEEVVRNHLKSNSILCILSLQDWLSIDGKWRNPNVQEERINVPSNPRNYWRYRMHLTLEQLMKAEELNDKIRELIKYTGRAPKK
;
A
#
# COMPACT_ATOMS: atom_id res chain seq x y z
N PRO A 1 20.37 -10.98 12.19
CA PRO A 1 20.67 -11.72 13.43
C PRO A 1 19.39 -12.01 14.20
N ASP A 2 19.30 -13.16 14.87
CA ASP A 2 18.10 -13.62 15.59
C ASP A 2 17.70 -12.71 16.76
N CYS A 3 18.63 -11.91 17.27
CA CYS A 3 18.37 -10.94 18.34
C CYS A 3 17.61 -9.68 17.91
N VAL A 4 17.48 -9.40 16.61
CA VAL A 4 16.89 -8.13 16.13
C VAL A 4 15.46 -7.94 16.65
N SER A 5 14.63 -8.95 16.54
CA SER A 5 13.22 -8.86 16.98
C SER A 5 13.10 -8.62 18.49
N SER A 6 13.97 -9.28 19.30
CA SER A 6 14.01 -9.09 20.76
C SER A 6 14.41 -7.65 21.10
N VAL A 7 15.50 -7.16 20.52
CA VAL A 7 16.01 -5.81 20.77
C VAL A 7 14.97 -4.75 20.34
N MET A 8 14.32 -4.91 19.19
CA MET A 8 13.25 -4.00 18.76
C MET A 8 12.09 -3.98 19.76
N ASN A 9 11.69 -5.14 20.26
CA ASN A 9 10.64 -5.23 21.27
C ASN A 9 11.01 -4.55 22.58
N ASP A 10 12.23 -4.79 23.09
CA ASP A 10 12.74 -4.19 24.32
C ASP A 10 12.81 -2.64 24.21
N LEU A 11 13.27 -2.17 23.08
CA LEU A 11 13.38 -0.72 22.79
C LEU A 11 12.05 -0.11 22.29
N ARG A 12 10.98 -0.88 22.15
CA ARG A 12 9.67 -0.46 21.62
C ARG A 12 9.74 0.17 20.23
N ILE A 13 10.68 -0.29 19.41
CA ILE A 13 10.82 0.15 18.01
C ILE A 13 9.77 -0.58 17.16
N LEU A 14 9.05 0.17 16.34
CA LEU A 14 8.06 -0.40 15.43
C LEU A 14 8.76 -1.08 14.26
N SER A 15 8.30 -2.26 13.90
CA SER A 15 8.74 -2.92 12.68
C SER A 15 7.98 -2.40 11.46
N LEU A 16 8.63 -2.39 10.30
CA LEU A 16 7.97 -2.10 9.03
C LEU A 16 7.45 -3.41 8.41
N GLU A 17 6.19 -3.43 8.05
CA GLU A 17 5.53 -4.57 7.42
C GLU A 17 5.00 -4.18 6.03
N ILE A 18 5.46 -4.91 5.01
CA ILE A 18 5.08 -4.71 3.62
C ILE A 18 4.58 -6.04 3.07
N GLN A 19 3.32 -6.08 2.63
CA GLN A 19 2.68 -7.34 2.22
C GLN A 19 3.40 -8.04 1.06
N ARG A 20 3.96 -7.26 0.13
CA ARG A 20 4.69 -7.77 -1.04
C ARG A 20 6.16 -8.11 -0.74
N MET A 21 6.63 -7.87 0.49
CA MET A 21 7.98 -8.19 0.96
C MET A 21 7.89 -8.83 2.35
N PRO A 22 7.33 -10.04 2.46
CA PRO A 22 7.15 -10.70 3.75
C PRO A 22 8.52 -11.00 4.39
N LYS A 23 8.59 -10.87 5.71
CA LYS A 23 9.79 -11.23 6.49
C LYS A 23 10.01 -12.74 6.55
N ASN A 24 8.93 -13.51 6.48
CA ASN A 24 9.02 -14.96 6.40
C ASN A 24 9.27 -15.38 4.94
N PRO A 25 10.45 -15.96 4.63
CA PRO A 25 10.81 -16.35 3.26
C PRO A 25 9.98 -17.52 2.72
N MET A 26 9.21 -18.19 3.56
CA MET A 26 8.30 -19.27 3.16
C MET A 26 6.97 -18.73 2.59
N HIS A 27 6.69 -17.45 2.77
CA HIS A 27 5.48 -16.82 2.26
C HIS A 27 5.80 -15.94 1.05
N GLU A 28 4.99 -16.02 0.01
CA GLU A 28 5.10 -15.09 -1.13
C GLU A 28 4.57 -13.70 -0.75
N PHE A 29 3.54 -13.65 0.11
CA PHE A 29 2.92 -12.43 0.60
C PHE A 29 2.74 -12.48 2.12
N GLY A 30 2.82 -11.32 2.77
CA GLY A 30 2.55 -11.20 4.20
C GLY A 30 1.05 -11.26 4.52
N TYR A 31 0.70 -11.87 5.63
CA TYR A 31 -0.68 -11.89 6.12
C TYR A 31 -0.94 -10.71 7.06
N LEU A 32 -1.81 -9.79 6.64
CA LEU A 32 -2.07 -8.52 7.34
C LEU A 32 -2.58 -8.70 8.79
N ASN A 33 -3.28 -9.79 9.06
CA ASN A 33 -3.78 -10.15 10.39
C ASN A 33 -2.70 -10.76 11.31
N GLU A 34 -1.57 -11.21 10.75
CA GLU A 34 -0.44 -11.77 11.49
C GLU A 34 0.63 -10.72 11.83
N TYR A 35 0.49 -9.49 11.33
CA TYR A 35 1.45 -8.44 11.63
C TYR A 35 1.51 -8.15 13.13
N PRO A 36 2.71 -7.95 13.68
CA PRO A 36 2.84 -7.54 15.08
C PRO A 36 2.08 -6.25 15.35
N TYR A 37 1.41 -6.14 16.51
CA TYR A 37 0.73 -4.88 16.87
C TYR A 37 1.69 -3.69 16.84
N ARG A 38 2.92 -3.87 17.33
CA ARG A 38 3.98 -2.83 17.29
C ARG A 38 4.66 -2.77 15.93
N SER A 39 3.89 -2.44 14.89
CA SER A 39 4.42 -2.30 13.53
C SER A 39 3.76 -1.14 12.80
N VAL A 40 4.40 -0.76 11.71
CA VAL A 40 3.86 0.13 10.67
C VAL A 40 3.58 -0.73 9.44
N CYS A 41 2.35 -0.74 8.99
CA CYS A 41 1.94 -1.38 7.75
C CYS A 41 1.89 -0.36 6.62
N THR A 42 2.40 -0.71 5.45
CA THR A 42 2.28 0.09 4.23
C THR A 42 2.08 -0.80 3.00
N ILE A 43 1.47 -0.26 1.96
CA ILE A 43 1.31 -0.95 0.66
C ILE A 43 2.60 -0.85 -0.13
N SER A 44 3.16 0.36 -0.21
CA SER A 44 4.39 0.65 -0.95
C SER A 44 5.27 1.65 -0.20
N THR A 45 6.56 1.63 -0.54
CA THR A 45 7.53 2.62 -0.09
C THR A 45 8.09 3.41 -1.28
N HIS A 46 8.88 4.43 -1.01
CA HIS A 46 9.56 5.19 -2.08
C HIS A 46 10.57 4.36 -2.89
N ASP A 47 11.04 3.23 -2.36
CA ASP A 47 12.04 2.37 -2.99
C ASP A 47 11.46 1.22 -3.81
N MET A 48 10.14 1.16 -3.92
CA MET A 48 9.45 0.13 -4.68
C MET A 48 8.33 0.75 -5.53
N SER A 49 7.76 -0.04 -6.42
CA SER A 49 6.62 0.39 -7.24
C SER A 49 5.39 0.64 -6.37
N THR A 50 4.56 1.61 -6.75
CA THR A 50 3.23 1.77 -6.18
C THR A 50 2.39 0.51 -6.39
N LEU A 51 1.24 0.38 -5.73
CA LEU A 51 0.33 -0.75 -5.94
C LEU A 51 0.02 -0.96 -7.44
N ARG A 52 -0.30 0.13 -8.14
CA ARG A 52 -0.65 0.09 -9.55
C ARG A 52 0.53 -0.31 -10.42
N GLY A 53 1.71 0.28 -10.18
CA GLY A 53 2.93 -0.05 -10.92
C GLY A 53 3.31 -1.52 -10.75
N TRP A 54 3.28 -2.01 -9.52
CA TRP A 54 3.55 -3.42 -9.22
C TRP A 54 2.54 -4.37 -9.88
N TRP A 55 1.26 -3.98 -9.95
CA TRP A 55 0.22 -4.81 -10.55
C TRP A 55 0.51 -5.15 -12.02
N GLU A 56 1.22 -4.27 -12.71
CA GLU A 56 1.56 -4.39 -14.12
C GLU A 56 2.96 -5.00 -14.38
N GLU A 57 3.78 -5.22 -13.33
CA GLU A 57 5.15 -5.73 -13.46
C GLU A 57 5.20 -7.25 -13.72
N ASP A 58 4.40 -8.03 -13.00
CA ASP A 58 4.38 -9.49 -13.12
C ASP A 58 2.94 -10.01 -12.97
N TYR A 59 2.33 -10.32 -14.11
CA TYR A 59 0.95 -10.81 -14.13
C TYR A 59 0.77 -12.13 -13.38
N GLN A 60 1.75 -13.03 -13.37
CA GLN A 60 1.61 -14.30 -12.66
C GLN A 60 1.61 -14.08 -11.15
N GLN A 61 2.44 -13.18 -10.66
CA GLN A 61 2.47 -12.80 -9.25
C GLN A 61 1.16 -12.12 -8.83
N THR A 62 0.67 -11.18 -9.63
CA THR A 62 -0.58 -10.48 -9.33
C THR A 62 -1.80 -11.38 -9.45
N GLN A 63 -1.81 -12.37 -10.35
CA GLN A 63 -2.85 -13.40 -10.40
C GLN A 63 -2.87 -14.23 -9.12
N ARG A 64 -1.69 -14.64 -8.59
CA ARG A 64 -1.64 -15.36 -7.30
C ARG A 64 -2.11 -14.49 -6.15
N TYR A 65 -1.69 -13.22 -6.12
CA TYR A 65 -2.16 -12.27 -5.11
C TYR A 65 -3.68 -12.11 -5.15
N TYR A 66 -4.25 -11.94 -6.33
CA TYR A 66 -5.68 -11.82 -6.56
C TYR A 66 -6.46 -13.02 -5.99
N ASN A 67 -5.96 -14.23 -6.22
CA ASN A 67 -6.60 -15.43 -5.74
C ASN A 67 -6.38 -15.67 -4.24
N THR A 68 -5.15 -15.52 -3.74
CA THR A 68 -4.78 -15.97 -2.38
C THR A 68 -4.98 -14.88 -1.33
N MET A 69 -4.67 -13.62 -1.65
CA MET A 69 -4.71 -12.53 -0.68
C MET A 69 -6.03 -11.74 -0.72
N LEU A 70 -6.65 -11.62 -1.90
CA LEU A 70 -7.96 -10.99 -2.06
C LEU A 70 -9.12 -12.00 -2.06
N GLY A 71 -8.84 -13.29 -2.22
CA GLY A 71 -9.85 -14.35 -2.20
C GLY A 71 -10.74 -14.39 -3.44
N HIS A 72 -10.31 -13.77 -4.53
CA HIS A 72 -11.08 -13.77 -5.78
C HIS A 72 -10.81 -15.01 -6.62
N TYR A 73 -11.79 -15.38 -7.43
CA TYR A 73 -11.70 -16.47 -8.40
C TYR A 73 -11.69 -15.93 -9.84
N GLY A 74 -11.06 -16.70 -10.74
CA GLY A 74 -10.98 -16.34 -12.15
C GLY A 74 -9.75 -15.51 -12.49
N THR A 75 -9.83 -14.79 -13.60
CA THR A 75 -8.72 -14.04 -14.18
C THR A 75 -8.58 -12.67 -13.52
N ALA A 76 -7.41 -12.36 -13.01
CA ALA A 76 -7.12 -11.03 -12.47
C ALA A 76 -7.18 -9.95 -13.57
N PRO A 77 -7.64 -8.74 -13.27
CA PRO A 77 -7.51 -7.61 -14.20
C PRO A 77 -6.05 -7.37 -14.56
N THR A 78 -5.78 -7.02 -15.81
CA THR A 78 -4.40 -6.70 -16.28
C THR A 78 -3.88 -5.38 -15.71
N VAL A 79 -4.77 -4.51 -15.26
CA VAL A 79 -4.47 -3.23 -14.60
C VAL A 79 -5.20 -3.16 -13.27
N ALA A 80 -4.60 -2.53 -12.26
CA ALA A 80 -5.26 -2.31 -10.98
C ALA A 80 -6.40 -1.30 -11.13
N THR A 81 -7.66 -1.80 -11.06
CA THR A 81 -8.84 -0.92 -11.08
C THR A 81 -8.98 -0.12 -9.79
N PRO A 82 -9.71 1.00 -9.78
CA PRO A 82 -9.97 1.75 -8.53
C PRO A 82 -10.59 0.89 -7.43
N GLU A 83 -11.51 0.01 -7.77
CA GLU A 83 -12.21 -0.89 -6.83
C GLU A 83 -11.25 -1.89 -6.22
N LEU A 84 -10.35 -2.46 -7.03
CA LEU A 84 -9.31 -3.38 -6.56
C LEU A 84 -8.31 -2.64 -5.66
N CYS A 85 -7.88 -1.45 -6.03
CA CYS A 85 -7.02 -0.62 -5.19
C CYS A 85 -7.69 -0.28 -3.85
N GLU A 86 -8.98 0.06 -3.87
CA GLU A 86 -9.76 0.31 -2.65
C GLU A 86 -9.82 -0.92 -1.74
N GLU A 87 -10.01 -2.10 -2.32
CA GLU A 87 -10.01 -3.35 -1.56
C GLU A 87 -8.66 -3.59 -0.87
N VAL A 88 -7.55 -3.40 -1.59
CA VAL A 88 -6.20 -3.52 -1.03
C VAL A 88 -5.98 -2.50 0.09
N VAL A 89 -6.34 -1.22 -0.12
CA VAL A 89 -6.26 -0.16 0.89
C VAL A 89 -7.08 -0.55 2.13
N ARG A 90 -8.32 -0.97 1.95
CA ARG A 90 -9.22 -1.39 3.03
C ARG A 90 -8.64 -2.56 3.83
N ASN A 91 -8.05 -3.55 3.16
CA ASN A 91 -7.43 -4.69 3.82
C ASN A 91 -6.20 -4.25 4.65
N HIS A 92 -5.36 -3.36 4.15
CA HIS A 92 -4.23 -2.79 4.91
C HIS A 92 -4.70 -1.97 6.11
N LEU A 93 -5.77 -1.19 5.96
CA LEU A 93 -6.38 -0.48 7.08
C LEU A 93 -6.93 -1.42 8.16
N LYS A 94 -7.31 -2.65 7.82
CA LYS A 94 -7.74 -3.69 8.77
C LYS A 94 -6.59 -4.49 9.39
N SER A 95 -5.35 -4.23 8.98
CA SER A 95 -4.19 -4.95 9.54
C SER A 95 -4.08 -4.79 11.05
N ASN A 96 -3.37 -5.73 11.68
CA ASN A 96 -3.14 -5.70 13.13
C ASN A 96 -2.11 -4.62 13.57
N SER A 97 -1.41 -3.98 12.62
CA SER A 97 -0.42 -2.94 12.90
C SER A 97 -1.01 -1.72 13.59
N ILE A 98 -0.33 -1.17 14.59
CA ILE A 98 -0.77 0.06 15.29
C ILE A 98 -0.85 1.26 14.34
N LEU A 99 0.04 1.34 13.35
CA LEU A 99 0.03 2.37 12.32
C LEU A 99 -0.15 1.74 10.94
N CYS A 100 -0.98 2.37 10.12
CA CYS A 100 -1.08 2.10 8.69
C CYS A 100 -0.79 3.42 7.97
N ILE A 101 0.40 3.51 7.34
CA ILE A 101 0.87 4.71 6.65
C ILE A 101 0.99 4.37 5.17
N LEU A 102 0.13 4.95 4.35
CA LEU A 102 0.08 4.71 2.92
C LEU A 102 0.65 5.91 2.17
N SER A 103 1.26 5.65 1.02
CA SER A 103 1.71 6.72 0.12
C SER A 103 0.52 7.50 -0.44
N LEU A 104 0.73 8.75 -0.83
CA LEU A 104 -0.31 9.52 -1.49
C LEU A 104 -0.78 8.84 -2.79
N GLN A 105 0.13 8.24 -3.53
CA GLN A 105 -0.18 7.51 -4.77
C GLN A 105 -1.12 6.33 -4.51
N ASP A 106 -0.88 5.58 -3.42
CA ASP A 106 -1.77 4.47 -3.05
C ASP A 106 -3.15 4.97 -2.61
N TRP A 107 -3.22 6.11 -1.91
CA TRP A 107 -4.49 6.77 -1.59
C TRP A 107 -5.25 7.26 -2.83
N LEU A 108 -4.56 7.87 -3.79
CA LEU A 108 -5.16 8.34 -5.04
C LEU A 108 -5.61 7.19 -5.94
N SER A 109 -4.99 6.02 -5.82
CA SER A 109 -5.27 4.85 -6.66
C SER A 109 -6.71 4.36 -6.57
N ILE A 110 -7.41 4.65 -5.46
CA ILE A 110 -8.79 4.20 -5.21
C ILE A 110 -9.85 4.99 -6.00
N ASP A 111 -9.43 5.99 -6.77
CA ASP A 111 -10.33 6.85 -7.53
C ASP A 111 -9.84 7.06 -8.97
N GLY A 112 -10.68 6.75 -9.95
CA GLY A 112 -10.34 6.81 -11.37
C GLY A 112 -10.08 8.23 -11.89
N LYS A 113 -10.64 9.26 -11.23
CA LYS A 113 -10.50 10.66 -11.61
C LYS A 113 -9.23 11.30 -11.06
N TRP A 114 -8.84 10.92 -9.84
CA TRP A 114 -7.78 11.57 -9.09
C TRP A 114 -6.44 10.85 -9.14
N ARG A 115 -6.41 9.56 -9.54
CA ARG A 115 -5.15 8.83 -9.72
C ARG A 115 -4.38 9.36 -10.94
N ASN A 116 -3.04 9.21 -10.93
CA ASN A 116 -2.25 9.60 -12.10
C ASN A 116 -2.67 8.78 -13.33
N PRO A 117 -2.99 9.41 -14.47
CA PRO A 117 -3.30 8.68 -15.70
C PRO A 117 -2.12 7.83 -16.19
N ASN A 118 -0.88 8.23 -15.90
CA ASN A 118 0.33 7.49 -16.22
C ASN A 118 0.89 6.81 -14.96
N VAL A 119 0.70 5.51 -14.84
CA VAL A 119 1.16 4.72 -13.69
C VAL A 119 2.69 4.76 -13.50
N GLN A 120 3.45 4.89 -14.58
CA GLN A 120 4.92 4.92 -14.53
C GLN A 120 5.46 6.19 -13.86
N GLU A 121 4.69 7.27 -13.85
CA GLU A 121 5.04 8.54 -13.19
C GLU A 121 4.78 8.53 -11.68
N GLU A 122 4.13 7.50 -11.17
CA GLU A 122 3.89 7.37 -9.73
C GLU A 122 5.13 6.93 -8.95
N ARG A 123 6.11 6.31 -9.61
CA ARG A 123 7.30 5.78 -8.97
C ARG A 123 8.27 6.89 -8.57
N ILE A 124 8.74 6.86 -7.32
CA ILE A 124 9.64 7.88 -6.77
C ILE A 124 11.09 7.49 -7.01
N ASN A 125 11.46 6.26 -6.65
CA ASN A 125 12.84 5.77 -6.76
C ASN A 125 12.91 4.39 -7.42
N VAL A 126 14.01 4.18 -8.14
CA VAL A 126 14.41 2.89 -8.71
C VAL A 126 15.80 2.56 -8.15
N PRO A 127 15.91 1.84 -7.02
CA PRO A 127 17.19 1.61 -6.32
C PRO A 127 18.28 0.97 -7.17
N SER A 128 17.90 0.17 -8.17
CA SER A 128 18.83 -0.44 -9.13
C SER A 128 19.38 0.54 -10.17
N ASN A 129 18.83 1.75 -10.27
CA ASN A 129 19.28 2.77 -11.20
C ASN A 129 20.15 3.80 -10.48
N PRO A 130 21.50 3.76 -10.62
CA PRO A 130 22.40 4.71 -9.96
C PRO A 130 22.26 6.15 -10.47
N ARG A 131 21.54 6.34 -11.57
CA ARG A 131 21.26 7.66 -12.17
C ARG A 131 19.84 8.14 -11.88
N ASN A 132 19.13 7.53 -10.94
CA ASN A 132 17.80 7.98 -10.54
C ASN A 132 17.90 9.35 -9.87
N TYR A 133 17.10 10.30 -10.36
CA TYR A 133 17.01 11.64 -9.77
C TYR A 133 15.78 11.72 -8.90
N TRP A 134 15.94 12.04 -7.63
CA TRP A 134 14.90 12.24 -6.62
C TRP A 134 14.11 13.52 -6.88
N ARG A 135 13.30 13.56 -7.94
CA ARG A 135 12.56 14.73 -8.39
C ARG A 135 11.08 14.45 -8.66
N TYR A 136 10.53 13.46 -7.96
CA TYR A 136 9.10 13.17 -8.08
C TYR A 136 8.29 14.44 -7.87
N ARG A 137 7.31 14.67 -8.72
CA ARG A 137 6.31 15.72 -8.63
C ARG A 137 4.93 15.10 -8.67
N MET A 138 4.13 15.44 -7.68
CA MET A 138 2.72 15.09 -7.68
C MET A 138 2.03 15.72 -8.90
N HIS A 139 1.17 14.96 -9.59
CA HIS A 139 0.47 15.44 -10.78
C HIS A 139 -0.71 16.39 -10.46
N LEU A 140 -1.12 16.46 -9.18
CA LEU A 140 -2.17 17.34 -8.68
C LEU A 140 -1.58 18.50 -7.89
N THR A 141 -2.27 19.64 -7.89
CA THR A 141 -1.97 20.73 -6.96
C THR A 141 -2.61 20.46 -5.59
N LEU A 142 -2.14 21.15 -4.56
CA LEU A 142 -2.76 21.07 -3.22
C LEU A 142 -4.21 21.56 -3.24
N GLU A 143 -4.51 22.59 -4.03
CA GLU A 143 -5.85 23.12 -4.19
C GLU A 143 -6.80 22.13 -4.87
N GLN A 144 -6.29 21.34 -5.81
CA GLN A 144 -7.05 20.24 -6.42
C GLN A 144 -7.36 19.14 -5.41
N LEU A 145 -6.38 18.74 -4.58
CA LEU A 145 -6.60 17.76 -3.52
C LEU A 145 -7.62 18.25 -2.48
N MET A 146 -7.56 19.52 -2.10
CA MET A 146 -8.54 20.10 -1.17
C MET A 146 -9.96 20.10 -1.74
N LYS A 147 -10.10 20.23 -3.05
CA LYS A 147 -11.39 20.20 -3.77
C LYS A 147 -11.86 18.79 -4.14
N ALA A 148 -11.07 17.75 -3.88
CA ALA A 148 -11.43 16.37 -4.17
C ALA A 148 -12.38 15.79 -3.11
N GLU A 149 -13.57 16.40 -2.93
CA GLU A 149 -14.52 16.11 -1.86
C GLU A 149 -14.92 14.63 -1.86
N GLU A 150 -15.29 14.06 -3.01
CA GLU A 150 -15.70 12.67 -3.14
C GLU A 150 -14.59 11.71 -2.71
N LEU A 151 -13.34 11.94 -3.13
CA LEU A 151 -12.19 11.14 -2.71
C LEU A 151 -11.94 11.29 -1.21
N ASN A 152 -11.96 12.53 -0.68
CA ASN A 152 -11.74 12.81 0.73
C ASN A 152 -12.80 12.15 1.62
N ASP A 153 -14.05 12.16 1.19
CA ASP A 153 -15.14 11.49 1.90
C ASP A 153 -14.99 9.96 1.85
N LYS A 154 -14.64 9.41 0.69
CA LYS A 154 -14.34 7.99 0.53
C LYS A 154 -13.22 7.53 1.47
N ILE A 155 -12.12 8.28 1.57
CA ILE A 155 -11.02 8.01 2.50
C ILE A 155 -11.49 8.05 3.95
N ARG A 156 -12.29 9.07 4.34
CA ARG A 156 -12.84 9.18 5.70
C ARG A 156 -13.72 7.99 6.05
N GLU A 157 -14.57 7.56 5.12
CA GLU A 157 -15.45 6.40 5.33
C GLU A 157 -14.65 5.09 5.47
N LEU A 158 -13.60 4.88 4.65
CA LEU A 158 -12.71 3.73 4.80
C LEU A 158 -12.03 3.71 6.17
N ILE A 159 -11.51 4.85 6.64
CA ILE A 159 -10.87 4.98 7.95
C ILE A 159 -11.87 4.70 9.08
N LYS A 160 -13.10 5.22 9.00
CA LYS A 160 -14.16 4.96 9.98
C LYS A 160 -14.55 3.48 9.97
N TYR A 161 -14.84 2.93 8.80
CA TYR A 161 -15.27 1.53 8.64
C TYR A 161 -14.24 0.54 9.19
N THR A 162 -12.96 0.83 9.07
CA THR A 162 -11.87 -0.03 9.56
C THR A 162 -11.52 0.20 11.03
N GLY A 163 -12.21 1.10 11.73
CA GLY A 163 -12.03 1.38 13.16
C GLY A 163 -10.77 2.18 13.49
N ARG A 164 -10.13 2.81 12.49
CA ARG A 164 -8.93 3.65 12.68
C ARG A 164 -9.22 5.14 12.89
N ALA A 165 -10.49 5.53 12.86
CA ALA A 165 -10.87 6.89 13.23
C ALA A 165 -10.65 7.14 14.73
N PRO A 166 -10.29 8.37 15.14
CA PRO A 166 -10.22 8.73 16.56
C PRO A 166 -11.56 8.43 17.23
N LYS A 167 -11.51 7.75 18.37
CA LYS A 167 -12.70 7.64 19.22
C LYS A 167 -12.98 9.03 19.82
N LYS A 168 -14.20 9.52 19.60
CA LYS A 168 -14.65 10.77 20.25
C LYS A 168 -14.77 10.58 21.75
#